data_3cad8ff31781f473c3184e4fa9978cd0
#
_entry.id   3cad8ff31781f473c3184e4fa9978cd0
#
_cell.length_a   1.000
_cell.length_b   1.000
_cell.length_c   1.000
_cell.angle_alpha   90.00
_cell.angle_beta   90.00
_cell.angle_gamma   90.00
#
_symmetry.space_group_name_H-M   'P 1'
#
loop_
_entity.id
_entity.type
_entity.pdbx_description
1 polymer ?
#
loop_
_entity_poly.entity_id
_entity_poly.type
_entity_poly.pdbx_seq_one_letter_code
_entity_poly.pdbx_strand_id
1 'polypeptide(L)'
;MATKNWNAGIIRPIPVAPTGPYQDGAAPGVWTLDQVSYWQKQGLWPIAGNAAPVGLFAGGYDGSSDVNVIEKVLITSLGNSTDVGDLSYAPEAFAGAGSSTTAIFGGGNASGSITTVVNSVNYSSLGNATLSGSLGSATASLAAASNYVRSIFGGGLDSGFNPVNTIVYLTNASVGTAVDFGDLAAAINVLAGCSNVNGGVQ
;
A
#
# COMPACT_ATOMS: atom_id res chain seq x y z
N MET A 1 -4.53 17.14 43.40
CA MET A 1 -5.20 15.97 42.82
C MET A 1 -4.18 14.88 42.56
N ALA A 2 -4.42 13.67 43.05
CA ALA A 2 -3.46 12.57 42.90
C ALA A 2 -3.46 12.06 41.46
N THR A 3 -2.34 12.10 40.80
CA THR A 3 -2.12 11.48 39.48
C THR A 3 -1.87 9.99 39.71
N LYS A 4 -2.73 9.13 39.16
CA LYS A 4 -2.45 7.69 39.07
C LYS A 4 -1.54 7.42 37.89
N ASN A 5 -0.34 6.93 38.16
CA ASN A 5 0.55 6.41 37.14
C ASN A 5 0.11 4.98 36.75
N TRP A 6 -0.23 4.77 35.51
CA TRP A 6 -0.39 3.45 34.91
C TRP A 6 0.86 3.13 34.08
N ASN A 7 1.18 1.86 33.88
CA ASN A 7 2.35 1.42 33.12
C ASN A 7 2.45 1.95 31.66
N ALA A 8 1.46 2.72 31.21
CA ALA A 8 1.38 3.32 29.88
C ALA A 8 1.31 4.86 29.89
N GLY A 9 1.65 5.53 31.00
CA GLY A 9 1.69 6.99 31.04
C GLY A 9 0.80 7.62 32.13
N ILE A 10 0.81 8.94 32.20
CA ILE A 10 0.05 9.74 33.16
C ILE A 10 -1.37 9.94 32.63
N ILE A 11 -2.37 9.41 33.36
CA ILE A 11 -3.77 9.72 33.07
C ILE A 11 -4.06 11.14 33.59
N ARG A 12 -4.40 12.04 32.70
CA ARG A 12 -4.88 13.39 33.03
C ARG A 12 -6.41 13.39 33.09
N PRO A 13 -7.03 14.08 34.06
CA PRO A 13 -8.49 14.18 34.15
C PRO A 13 -9.07 14.97 32.95
N ILE A 14 -8.30 15.85 32.35
CA ILE A 14 -8.70 16.60 31.15
C ILE A 14 -7.83 16.08 29.99
N PRO A 15 -8.45 15.54 28.93
CA PRO A 15 -7.72 15.08 27.77
C PRO A 15 -7.08 16.26 27.01
N VAL A 16 -5.91 16.01 26.43
CA VAL A 16 -5.23 16.98 25.57
C VAL A 16 -5.59 16.65 24.14
N ALA A 17 -6.17 17.61 23.43
CA ALA A 17 -6.56 17.46 22.03
C ALA A 17 -5.37 16.98 21.17
N PRO A 18 -5.55 15.97 20.33
CA PRO A 18 -4.51 15.52 19.43
C PRO A 18 -4.21 16.59 18.37
N THR A 19 -2.95 16.73 17.98
CA THR A 19 -2.49 17.72 16.99
C THR A 19 -2.20 17.12 15.64
N GLY A 20 -2.32 15.80 15.51
CA GLY A 20 -2.15 15.12 14.23
C GLY A 20 -2.04 13.60 14.36
N PRO A 21 -2.21 12.89 13.26
CA PRO A 21 -2.27 11.43 13.24
C PRO A 21 -0.91 10.74 13.48
N TYR A 22 0.19 11.48 13.41
CA TYR A 22 1.56 10.92 13.44
C TYR A 22 2.27 11.10 14.77
N GLN A 23 1.52 11.37 15.83
CA GLN A 23 2.10 11.59 17.14
C GLN A 23 2.13 10.27 17.92
N ASP A 24 3.32 9.80 18.22
CA ASP A 24 3.52 8.61 19.02
C ASP A 24 2.92 8.82 20.42
N GLY A 25 1.80 8.15 20.70
CA GLY A 25 1.11 8.18 21.97
C GLY A 25 0.51 9.53 22.40
N ALA A 26 0.25 10.44 21.50
CA ALA A 26 -0.01 11.84 21.79
C ALA A 26 -1.49 12.26 21.97
N ALA A 27 -2.32 11.38 22.47
CA ALA A 27 -3.64 11.75 23.00
C ALA A 27 -3.78 11.38 24.48
N PRO A 28 -2.95 11.94 25.38
CA PRO A 28 -2.99 11.58 26.80
C PRO A 28 -4.28 12.08 27.43
N GLY A 29 -4.90 11.22 28.23
CA GLY A 29 -6.14 11.53 28.95
C GLY A 29 -7.15 10.41 28.90
N VAL A 30 -8.33 10.68 29.48
CA VAL A 30 -9.50 9.79 29.39
C VAL A 30 -10.45 10.39 28.36
N TRP A 31 -10.72 9.66 27.29
CA TRP A 31 -11.55 10.09 26.18
C TRP A 31 -12.89 9.35 26.16
N THR A 32 -13.96 10.06 25.88
CA THR A 32 -15.24 9.43 25.55
C THR A 32 -15.21 8.93 24.11
N LEU A 33 -16.05 7.95 23.79
CA LEU A 33 -16.15 7.43 22.41
C LEU A 33 -16.52 8.51 21.41
N ASP A 34 -17.39 9.46 21.79
CA ASP A 34 -17.76 10.58 20.91
C ASP A 34 -16.59 11.51 20.63
N GLN A 35 -15.75 11.79 21.64
CA GLN A 35 -14.55 12.58 21.48
C GLN A 35 -13.54 11.88 20.58
N VAL A 36 -13.30 10.58 20.77
CA VAL A 36 -12.43 9.78 19.91
C VAL A 36 -12.96 9.80 18.47
N SER A 37 -14.25 9.51 18.28
CA SER A 37 -14.88 9.54 16.96
C SER A 37 -14.80 10.92 16.28
N TYR A 38 -14.97 11.99 17.04
CA TYR A 38 -14.80 13.35 16.53
C TYR A 38 -13.40 13.59 15.97
N TRP A 39 -12.35 13.27 16.76
CA TRP A 39 -10.97 13.50 16.36
C TRP A 39 -10.52 12.54 15.23
N GLN A 40 -11.05 11.32 15.21
CA GLN A 40 -10.83 10.40 14.09
C GLN A 40 -11.41 10.95 12.77
N LYS A 41 -12.63 11.50 12.79
CA LYS A 41 -13.24 12.13 11.62
C LYS A 41 -12.47 13.37 11.13
N GLN A 42 -11.77 14.05 12.03
CA GLN A 42 -10.89 15.17 11.67
C GLN A 42 -9.51 14.69 11.15
N GLY A 43 -9.23 13.40 11.15
CA GLY A 43 -7.93 12.85 10.78
C GLY A 43 -6.80 13.21 11.76
N LEU A 44 -7.12 13.63 12.98
CA LEU A 44 -6.16 14.11 13.97
C LEU A 44 -5.90 13.11 15.09
N TRP A 45 -6.69 12.01 15.16
CA TRP A 45 -6.48 10.99 16.19
C TRP A 45 -5.15 10.27 15.97
N PRO A 46 -4.29 10.14 17.01
CA PRO A 46 -3.03 9.43 16.88
C PRO A 46 -3.24 7.97 16.48
N ILE A 47 -2.49 7.49 15.52
CA ILE A 47 -2.48 6.09 15.11
C ILE A 47 -1.20 5.47 15.68
N ALA A 48 -1.33 4.44 16.51
CA ALA A 48 -0.18 3.80 17.14
C ALA A 48 0.77 3.22 16.09
N GLY A 49 2.07 3.53 16.22
CA GLY A 49 3.11 2.97 15.35
C GLY A 49 3.27 3.64 13.99
N ASN A 50 2.81 4.87 13.82
CA ASN A 50 2.88 5.54 12.52
C ASN A 50 4.22 6.21 12.24
N ALA A 51 4.94 5.62 11.32
CA ALA A 51 5.77 6.40 10.41
C ALA A 51 4.88 7.36 9.58
N ALA A 52 5.39 8.55 9.23
CA ALA A 52 4.69 9.46 8.32
C ALA A 52 4.26 8.71 7.05
N PRO A 53 3.01 8.93 6.54
CA PRO A 53 2.56 8.20 5.38
C PRO A 53 3.45 8.46 4.19
N VAL A 54 3.89 7.38 3.59
CA VAL A 54 4.75 7.41 2.41
C VAL A 54 3.98 6.92 1.19
N GLY A 55 4.26 7.53 0.04
CA GLY A 55 3.95 6.97 -1.27
C GLY A 55 5.21 6.30 -1.82
N LEU A 56 5.05 5.14 -2.42
CA LEU A 56 6.11 4.48 -3.18
C LEU A 56 5.76 4.50 -4.66
N PHE A 57 6.72 4.86 -5.47
CA PHE A 57 6.70 4.72 -6.93
C PHE A 57 7.81 3.75 -7.31
N ALA A 58 7.55 2.86 -8.22
CA ALA A 58 8.53 1.83 -8.54
C ALA A 58 8.52 1.50 -10.03
N GLY A 59 9.68 1.09 -10.55
CA GLY A 59 9.86 0.61 -11.91
C GLY A 59 9.43 1.59 -12.99
N GLY A 60 9.08 1.06 -14.17
CA GLY A 60 8.64 1.81 -15.31
C GLY A 60 9.71 1.94 -16.39
N TYR A 61 9.44 2.76 -17.41
CA TYR A 61 10.34 3.02 -18.53
C TYR A 61 10.85 4.45 -18.48
N ASP A 62 12.17 4.65 -18.49
CA ASP A 62 12.81 5.97 -18.34
C ASP A 62 12.99 6.74 -19.67
N GLY A 63 12.49 6.17 -20.77
CA GLY A 63 12.68 6.69 -22.13
C GLY A 63 13.80 5.99 -22.88
N SER A 64 14.59 5.15 -22.23
CA SER A 64 15.70 4.37 -22.79
C SER A 64 15.61 2.88 -22.42
N SER A 65 15.26 2.57 -21.20
CA SER A 65 15.19 1.20 -20.65
C SER A 65 14.14 1.06 -19.57
N ASP A 66 13.74 -0.18 -19.33
CA ASP A 66 12.98 -0.53 -18.13
C ASP A 66 13.88 -0.36 -16.90
N VAL A 67 13.34 0.23 -15.85
CA VAL A 67 14.06 0.48 -14.58
C VAL A 67 13.39 -0.29 -13.43
N ASN A 68 14.14 -0.53 -12.36
CA ASN A 68 13.67 -1.27 -11.18
C ASN A 68 13.68 -0.43 -9.90
N VAL A 69 14.04 0.83 -9.98
CA VAL A 69 14.17 1.73 -8.81
C VAL A 69 12.85 1.87 -8.07
N ILE A 70 12.92 1.90 -6.75
CA ILE A 70 11.80 2.22 -5.87
C ILE A 70 12.07 3.58 -5.23
N GLU A 71 11.19 4.51 -5.49
CA GLU A 71 11.27 5.86 -4.96
C GLU A 71 10.19 6.11 -3.92
N LYS A 72 10.54 6.87 -2.90
CA LYS A 72 9.67 7.25 -1.79
C LYS A 72 9.41 8.75 -1.78
N VAL A 73 8.15 9.13 -1.51
CA VAL A 73 7.76 10.49 -1.13
C VAL A 73 7.05 10.47 0.22
N LEU A 74 7.12 11.57 0.96
CA LEU A 74 6.27 11.83 2.13
C LEU A 74 5.00 12.51 1.66
N ILE A 75 3.83 11.85 1.83
CA ILE A 75 2.55 12.40 1.35
C ILE A 75 2.15 13.67 2.13
N THR A 76 2.63 13.82 3.36
CA THR A 76 2.30 14.94 4.25
C THR A 76 3.16 16.18 4.04
N SER A 77 4.18 16.12 3.20
CA SER A 77 5.07 17.26 2.94
C SER A 77 5.42 17.34 1.46
N LEU A 78 5.60 18.56 0.99
CA LEU A 78 6.14 18.78 -0.35
C LEU A 78 7.63 18.37 -0.39
N GLY A 79 8.07 17.86 -1.51
CA GLY A 79 9.47 17.45 -1.71
C GLY A 79 9.61 16.50 -2.89
N ASN A 80 10.86 16.31 -3.29
CA ASN A 80 11.22 15.34 -4.31
C ASN A 80 11.21 13.92 -3.74
N SER A 81 11.07 12.94 -4.60
CA SER A 81 11.28 11.54 -4.25
C SER A 81 12.74 11.25 -3.88
N THR A 82 12.92 10.20 -3.14
CA THR A 82 14.23 9.64 -2.81
C THR A 82 14.24 8.17 -3.14
N ASP A 83 15.33 7.71 -3.75
CA ASP A 83 15.59 6.30 -3.98
C ASP A 83 15.71 5.57 -2.62
N VAL A 84 15.01 4.45 -2.50
CA VAL A 84 14.99 3.63 -1.28
C VAL A 84 15.28 2.15 -1.55
N GLY A 85 15.51 1.76 -2.79
CA GLY A 85 15.83 0.38 -3.17
C GLY A 85 15.31 0.01 -4.54
N ASP A 86 15.35 -1.29 -4.84
CA ASP A 86 15.05 -1.85 -6.16
C ASP A 86 13.99 -2.96 -6.10
N LEU A 87 13.19 -3.08 -7.15
CA LEU A 87 12.42 -4.29 -7.45
C LEU A 87 13.39 -5.42 -7.85
N SER A 88 12.96 -6.66 -7.72
CA SER A 88 13.77 -7.84 -8.11
C SER A 88 13.95 -8.00 -9.63
N TYR A 89 13.25 -7.20 -10.40
CA TYR A 89 13.29 -7.14 -11.87
C TYR A 89 12.90 -5.73 -12.31
N ALA A 90 13.12 -5.38 -13.58
CA ALA A 90 12.76 -4.07 -14.14
C ALA A 90 11.44 -4.21 -14.95
N PRO A 91 10.28 -3.93 -14.37
CA PRO A 91 9.00 -4.00 -15.08
C PRO A 91 8.52 -2.64 -15.55
N GLU A 92 7.79 -2.64 -16.66
CA GLU A 92 6.85 -1.60 -17.05
C GLU A 92 5.40 -2.12 -17.00
N ALA A 93 4.41 -1.24 -17.05
CA ALA A 93 2.98 -1.62 -17.14
C ALA A 93 2.50 -2.63 -16.08
N PHE A 94 3.03 -2.57 -14.88
CA PHE A 94 2.61 -3.34 -13.70
C PHE A 94 1.72 -2.51 -12.78
N ALA A 95 1.15 -3.12 -11.75
CA ALA A 95 0.29 -2.42 -10.81
C ALA A 95 0.81 -2.51 -9.37
N GLY A 96 0.54 -1.46 -8.58
CA GLY A 96 0.87 -1.38 -7.17
C GLY A 96 -0.38 -1.33 -6.29
N ALA A 97 -0.32 -2.05 -5.18
CA ALA A 97 -1.34 -2.07 -4.13
C ALA A 97 -0.64 -2.24 -2.77
N GLY A 98 -1.38 -2.25 -1.68
CA GLY A 98 -0.77 -2.53 -0.39
C GLY A 98 -1.69 -2.34 0.81
N SER A 99 -1.13 -2.56 1.97
CA SER A 99 -1.74 -2.35 3.27
C SER A 99 -1.08 -1.18 4.00
N SER A 100 -1.35 -1.01 5.28
CA SER A 100 -0.64 -0.05 6.14
C SER A 100 0.83 -0.44 6.42
N THR A 101 1.23 -1.68 6.15
CA THR A 101 2.57 -2.19 6.48
C THR A 101 3.39 -2.59 5.27
N THR A 102 2.75 -2.97 4.16
CA THR A 102 3.40 -3.61 3.02
C THR A 102 2.89 -3.06 1.70
N ALA A 103 3.77 -2.60 0.84
CA ALA A 103 3.49 -2.35 -0.57
C ALA A 103 3.67 -3.65 -1.37
N ILE A 104 2.82 -3.87 -2.35
CA ILE A 104 2.84 -5.04 -3.23
C ILE A 104 2.80 -4.54 -4.68
N PHE A 105 3.74 -5.00 -5.49
CA PHE A 105 3.85 -4.69 -6.91
C PHE A 105 3.74 -5.98 -7.70
N GLY A 106 2.84 -6.05 -8.68
CA GLY A 106 2.56 -7.31 -9.37
C GLY A 106 2.39 -7.19 -10.87
N GLY A 107 2.85 -8.22 -11.58
CA GLY A 107 2.73 -8.35 -13.02
C GLY A 107 3.70 -7.46 -13.79
N GLY A 108 3.27 -7.04 -14.98
CA GLY A 108 4.02 -6.15 -15.86
C GLY A 108 4.78 -6.87 -16.96
N ASN A 109 5.39 -6.06 -17.79
CA ASN A 109 6.26 -6.48 -18.90
C ASN A 109 7.71 -6.16 -18.53
N ALA A 110 8.59 -7.11 -18.65
CA ALA A 110 10.02 -6.93 -18.45
C ALA A 110 10.74 -7.36 -19.74
N SER A 111 11.36 -6.41 -20.42
CA SER A 111 12.10 -6.65 -21.67
C SER A 111 11.29 -7.43 -22.72
N GLY A 112 10.00 -7.09 -22.88
CA GLY A 112 9.11 -7.70 -23.86
C GLY A 112 8.42 -9.00 -23.40
N SER A 113 8.63 -9.42 -22.15
CA SER A 113 7.99 -10.62 -21.57
C SER A 113 7.05 -10.25 -20.45
N ILE A 114 5.77 -10.59 -20.58
CA ILE A 114 4.77 -10.40 -19.53
C ILE A 114 5.03 -11.43 -18.41
N THR A 115 5.00 -10.98 -17.14
CA THR A 115 5.41 -11.77 -16.00
C THR A 115 4.28 -12.04 -15.01
N THR A 116 4.49 -13.04 -14.15
CA THR A 116 3.63 -13.33 -12.99
C THR A 116 4.19 -12.75 -11.70
N VAL A 117 5.37 -12.14 -11.73
CA VAL A 117 6.16 -11.78 -10.55
C VAL A 117 5.40 -10.83 -9.65
N VAL A 118 5.45 -11.10 -8.34
CA VAL A 118 4.96 -10.21 -7.28
C VAL A 118 6.11 -9.89 -6.34
N ASN A 119 6.37 -8.61 -6.18
CA ASN A 119 7.33 -8.04 -5.24
C ASN A 119 6.61 -7.40 -4.06
N SER A 120 7.21 -7.45 -2.88
CA SER A 120 6.74 -6.71 -1.71
C SER A 120 7.83 -5.93 -1.02
N VAL A 121 7.44 -4.78 -0.45
CA VAL A 121 8.31 -3.89 0.34
C VAL A 121 7.59 -3.58 1.65
N ASN A 122 8.30 -3.69 2.76
CA ASN A 122 7.76 -3.29 4.05
C ASN A 122 8.03 -1.79 4.28
N TYR A 123 6.98 -1.03 4.59
CA TYR A 123 7.09 0.43 4.81
C TYR A 123 7.96 0.82 6.00
N SER A 124 8.12 -0.05 7.00
CA SER A 124 8.92 0.26 8.19
C SER A 124 10.43 0.09 7.97
N SER A 125 10.83 -0.79 7.06
CA SER A 125 12.25 -1.05 6.77
C SER A 125 12.72 -0.44 5.47
N LEU A 126 11.83 -0.34 4.46
CA LEU A 126 12.16 0.03 3.10
C LEU A 126 13.33 -0.81 2.52
N GLY A 127 13.92 -0.36 1.42
CA GLY A 127 15.02 -1.10 0.77
C GLY A 127 14.52 -1.94 -0.40
N ASN A 128 15.37 -2.85 -0.87
CA ASN A 128 15.06 -3.71 -2.00
C ASN A 128 13.83 -4.58 -1.75
N ALA A 129 12.99 -4.70 -2.78
CA ALA A 129 11.83 -5.54 -2.74
C ALA A 129 12.20 -7.03 -2.63
N THR A 130 11.37 -7.76 -1.92
CA THR A 130 11.45 -9.21 -1.86
C THR A 130 10.54 -9.83 -2.92
N LEU A 131 11.05 -10.77 -3.69
CA LEU A 131 10.22 -11.66 -4.51
C LEU A 131 9.33 -12.47 -3.56
N SER A 132 8.04 -12.17 -3.53
CA SER A 132 7.14 -12.67 -2.49
C SER A 132 5.99 -13.53 -3.01
N GLY A 133 5.74 -13.52 -4.33
CA GLY A 133 4.63 -14.30 -4.87
C GLY A 133 4.50 -14.26 -6.38
N SER A 134 3.30 -14.64 -6.84
CA SER A 134 2.92 -14.74 -8.24
C SER A 134 1.46 -14.36 -8.42
N LEU A 135 1.12 -13.70 -9.53
CA LEU A 135 -0.28 -13.46 -9.93
C LEU A 135 -0.98 -14.75 -10.44
N GLY A 136 -0.26 -15.85 -10.55
CA GLY A 136 -0.79 -17.10 -11.12
C GLY A 136 -0.75 -17.12 -12.64
N SER A 137 -1.20 -16.05 -13.29
CA SER A 137 -1.11 -15.86 -14.74
C SER A 137 -0.31 -14.60 -15.05
N ALA A 138 0.50 -14.66 -16.10
CA ALA A 138 1.29 -13.52 -16.55
C ALA A 138 0.37 -12.41 -17.06
N THR A 139 0.45 -11.23 -16.46
CA THR A 139 -0.44 -10.11 -16.77
C THR A 139 0.28 -8.78 -16.70
N ALA A 140 0.07 -7.93 -17.71
CA ALA A 140 0.58 -6.56 -17.80
C ALA A 140 -0.55 -5.56 -18.04
N SER A 141 -0.30 -4.27 -17.91
CA SER A 141 -1.29 -3.20 -18.13
C SER A 141 -2.58 -3.39 -17.32
N LEU A 142 -2.45 -3.95 -16.13
CA LEU A 142 -3.52 -4.26 -15.18
C LEU A 142 -3.69 -3.10 -14.19
N ALA A 143 -4.81 -3.11 -13.44
CA ALA A 143 -5.01 -2.21 -12.32
C ALA A 143 -4.99 -2.96 -11.00
N ALA A 144 -4.76 -2.22 -9.91
CA ALA A 144 -4.84 -2.78 -8.58
C ALA A 144 -5.64 -1.88 -7.63
N ALA A 145 -6.20 -2.51 -6.62
CA ALA A 145 -6.82 -1.86 -5.47
C ALA A 145 -6.61 -2.73 -4.23
N SER A 146 -6.78 -2.16 -3.04
CA SER A 146 -6.50 -2.93 -1.83
C SER A 146 -7.31 -2.45 -0.63
N ASN A 147 -7.37 -3.32 0.37
CA ASN A 147 -7.67 -2.96 1.74
C ASN A 147 -6.54 -3.46 2.64
N TYR A 148 -6.72 -3.35 3.96
CA TYR A 148 -5.69 -3.79 4.92
C TYR A 148 -5.42 -5.31 4.91
N VAL A 149 -6.32 -6.13 4.34
CA VAL A 149 -6.19 -7.60 4.29
C VAL A 149 -5.76 -8.11 2.92
N ARG A 150 -6.31 -7.53 1.83
CA ARG A 150 -6.17 -8.03 0.48
C ARG A 150 -5.74 -6.96 -0.49
N SER A 151 -4.87 -7.33 -1.41
CA SER A 151 -4.59 -6.60 -2.64
C SER A 151 -5.21 -7.36 -3.81
N ILE A 152 -6.02 -6.68 -4.62
CA ILE A 152 -6.65 -7.24 -5.81
C ILE A 152 -6.01 -6.65 -7.06
N PHE A 153 -5.88 -7.47 -8.08
CA PHE A 153 -5.32 -7.11 -9.38
C PHE A 153 -6.31 -7.55 -10.45
N GLY A 154 -6.64 -6.68 -11.40
CA GLY A 154 -7.68 -7.00 -12.36
C GLY A 154 -7.45 -6.47 -13.74
N GLY A 155 -7.98 -7.18 -14.75
CA GLY A 155 -7.84 -6.86 -16.15
C GLY A 155 -6.40 -6.96 -16.65
N GLY A 156 -6.10 -6.26 -17.73
CA GLY A 156 -4.76 -6.22 -18.32
C GLY A 156 -4.65 -7.08 -19.57
N LEU A 157 -3.40 -7.40 -19.92
CA LEU A 157 -3.02 -8.21 -21.08
C LEU A 157 -2.37 -9.51 -20.60
N ASP A 158 -2.75 -10.64 -21.18
CA ASP A 158 -2.07 -11.92 -21.00
C ASP A 158 -0.73 -12.01 -21.74
N SER A 159 -0.03 -13.13 -21.63
CA SER A 159 1.24 -13.37 -22.33
C SER A 159 1.15 -13.36 -23.86
N GLY A 160 -0.05 -13.45 -24.42
CA GLY A 160 -0.35 -13.33 -25.83
C GLY A 160 -0.76 -11.90 -26.24
N PHE A 161 -0.68 -10.93 -25.31
CA PHE A 161 -1.13 -9.55 -25.48
C PHE A 161 -2.64 -9.44 -25.76
N ASN A 162 -3.44 -10.38 -25.31
CA ASN A 162 -4.91 -10.30 -25.37
C ASN A 162 -5.45 -9.70 -24.08
N PRO A 163 -6.46 -8.80 -24.17
CA PRO A 163 -7.12 -8.30 -22.97
C PRO A 163 -7.80 -9.43 -22.18
N VAL A 164 -7.73 -9.34 -20.85
CA VAL A 164 -8.38 -10.28 -19.92
C VAL A 164 -9.35 -9.56 -18.99
N ASN A 165 -10.33 -10.28 -18.44
CA ASN A 165 -11.29 -9.77 -17.46
C ASN A 165 -11.04 -10.29 -16.04
N THR A 166 -10.10 -11.21 -15.87
CA THR A 166 -9.83 -11.87 -14.59
C THR A 166 -9.42 -10.88 -13.52
N ILE A 167 -9.97 -11.06 -12.32
CA ILE A 167 -9.54 -10.39 -11.09
C ILE A 167 -8.95 -11.45 -10.18
N VAL A 168 -7.75 -11.23 -9.67
CA VAL A 168 -7.10 -12.09 -8.68
C VAL A 168 -6.80 -11.31 -7.40
N TYR A 169 -6.62 -12.00 -6.27
CA TYR A 169 -6.22 -11.36 -5.01
C TYR A 169 -5.05 -12.06 -4.35
N LEU A 170 -4.32 -11.26 -3.57
CA LEU A 170 -3.27 -11.68 -2.65
C LEU A 170 -3.65 -11.28 -1.23
N THR A 171 -3.30 -12.11 -0.24
CA THR A 171 -3.42 -11.74 1.17
C THR A 171 -2.17 -10.95 1.58
N ASN A 172 -2.34 -9.71 2.07
CA ASN A 172 -1.24 -8.79 2.34
C ASN A 172 -0.26 -9.30 3.42
N ALA A 173 -0.77 -10.03 4.42
CA ALA A 173 0.05 -10.57 5.52
C ALA A 173 0.89 -11.79 5.12
N SER A 174 0.51 -12.49 4.04
CA SER A 174 1.17 -13.71 3.56
C SER A 174 1.11 -13.75 2.05
N VAL A 175 1.91 -12.89 1.40
CA VAL A 175 1.99 -12.86 -0.05
C VAL A 175 2.47 -14.22 -0.57
N GLY A 176 1.84 -14.70 -1.63
CA GLY A 176 2.12 -16.00 -2.23
C GLY A 176 1.56 -16.04 -3.65
N THR A 177 1.01 -17.16 -4.07
CA THR A 177 0.30 -17.23 -5.36
C THR A 177 -1.10 -16.64 -5.22
N ALA A 178 -1.45 -15.74 -6.12
CA ALA A 178 -2.77 -15.12 -6.15
C ALA A 178 -3.87 -16.15 -6.40
N VAL A 179 -5.03 -15.88 -5.82
CA VAL A 179 -6.23 -16.69 -5.93
C VAL A 179 -7.26 -15.95 -6.77
N ASP A 180 -8.03 -16.66 -7.55
CA ASP A 180 -9.14 -16.11 -8.31
C ASP A 180 -10.12 -15.36 -7.37
N PHE A 181 -10.51 -14.15 -7.77
CA PHE A 181 -11.48 -13.33 -7.06
C PHE A 181 -12.80 -13.23 -7.85
N GLY A 182 -12.74 -13.36 -9.17
CA GLY A 182 -13.84 -13.18 -10.11
C GLY A 182 -13.42 -12.39 -11.34
N ASP A 183 -14.39 -11.78 -12.04
CA ASP A 183 -14.17 -11.16 -13.33
C ASP A 183 -14.68 -9.73 -13.42
N LEU A 184 -14.04 -8.91 -14.22
CA LEU A 184 -14.59 -7.67 -14.76
C LEU A 184 -15.70 -7.99 -15.76
N ALA A 185 -16.63 -7.07 -15.95
CA ALA A 185 -17.74 -7.23 -16.91
C ALA A 185 -17.26 -7.40 -18.37
N ALA A 186 -16.07 -6.96 -18.68
CA ALA A 186 -15.44 -7.11 -20.00
C ALA A 186 -13.92 -7.24 -19.87
N ALA A 187 -13.31 -7.91 -20.84
CA ALA A 187 -11.84 -7.94 -20.98
C ALA A 187 -11.34 -6.56 -21.36
N ILE A 188 -10.47 -5.98 -20.53
CA ILE A 188 -9.99 -4.61 -20.67
C ILE A 188 -8.56 -4.48 -20.13
N ASN A 189 -7.76 -3.64 -20.78
CA ASN A 189 -6.40 -3.31 -20.36
C ASN A 189 -6.23 -1.79 -20.21
N VAL A 190 -5.09 -1.37 -19.65
CA VAL A 190 -4.75 0.06 -19.41
C VAL A 190 -5.84 0.75 -18.58
N LEU A 191 -6.28 0.08 -17.53
CA LEU A 191 -7.30 0.55 -16.61
C LEU A 191 -6.65 1.12 -15.35
N ALA A 192 -7.39 1.91 -14.58
CA ALA A 192 -6.99 2.39 -13.26
C ALA A 192 -7.89 1.77 -12.19
N GLY A 193 -7.32 1.55 -11.01
CA GLY A 193 -8.04 1.02 -9.85
C GLY A 193 -7.87 1.93 -8.63
N CYS A 194 -8.90 2.01 -7.82
CA CYS A 194 -8.85 2.66 -6.51
C CYS A 194 -9.78 1.95 -5.54
N SER A 195 -9.57 2.18 -4.25
CA SER A 195 -10.44 1.67 -3.19
C SER A 195 -10.83 2.81 -2.25
N ASN A 196 -11.96 2.65 -1.55
CA ASN A 196 -12.40 3.58 -0.52
C ASN A 196 -11.78 3.29 0.86
N VAL A 197 -10.92 2.29 0.94
CA VAL A 197 -10.26 1.87 2.18
C VAL A 197 -8.82 2.36 2.13
N ASN A 198 -8.54 3.46 2.79
CA ASN A 198 -7.21 4.07 2.88
C ASN A 198 -6.24 3.27 3.77
N GLY A 199 -6.11 1.96 3.60
CA GLY A 199 -5.21 1.12 4.40
C GLY A 199 -5.37 1.30 5.92
N GLY A 200 -6.34 2.08 6.33
CA GLY A 200 -6.58 2.52 7.68
C GLY A 200 -7.91 2.01 8.23
N VAL A 201 -7.96 2.01 9.51
CA VAL A 201 -9.05 1.58 10.37
C VAL A 201 -10.40 2.16 9.90
N GLN A 202 -11.34 1.28 9.57
CA GLN A 202 -12.76 1.61 9.69
C GLN A 202 -13.24 1.33 11.10
#